data_931c2102a810d9aeab799cbbefeb7c85
#
_entry.id   931c2102a810d9aeab799cbbefeb7c85
#
_cell.length_a   1.000
_cell.length_b   1.000
_cell.length_c   1.000
_cell.angle_alpha   90.00
_cell.angle_beta   90.00
_cell.angle_gamma   90.00
#
_symmetry.space_group_name_H-M   'P 1'
#
loop_
_entity.id
_entity.type
_entity.pdbx_description
1 polymer ?
#
loop_
_entity_poly.entity_id
_entity_poly.type
_entity_poly.pdbx_seq_one_letter_code
_entity_poly.pdbx_strand_id
1 'polypeptide(L)'
;MLKKIPNILTIGRIIIVPFFVLAFYLPGFYGDLTALILFIVASFTDFLDGMLARMFGVESKLGELLDPIADKIIVATALILLVMDGTIRNYEVIAAIIILTREILISGLREFLAKGKIKLPVSNLAKLKTVLQMVSIALLLSGDTGNKIIDFEDYNAQTIGIILLWLSAALTLFTGYDYMRKGIDHAMSEDNKD
;
A
#
# COMPACT_ATOMS: atom_id res chain seq x y z
N MET A 1 -23.39 3.53 -17.86
CA MET A 1 -23.21 2.88 -16.54
C MET A 1 -21.77 2.44 -16.30
N LEU A 2 -21.11 1.78 -17.22
CA LEU A 2 -19.71 1.28 -17.07
C LEU A 2 -18.67 2.37 -16.73
N LYS A 3 -18.87 3.60 -17.21
CA LYS A 3 -17.97 4.74 -16.93
C LYS A 3 -17.90 5.19 -15.45
N LYS A 4 -18.81 4.74 -14.60
CA LYS A 4 -18.83 5.13 -13.18
C LYS A 4 -18.23 4.07 -12.26
N ILE A 5 -17.96 2.86 -12.77
CA ILE A 5 -17.48 1.73 -11.98
C ILE A 5 -16.15 2.03 -11.27
N PRO A 6 -15.10 2.53 -11.95
CA PRO A 6 -13.85 2.83 -11.26
C PRO A 6 -14.03 3.79 -10.08
N ASN A 7 -14.77 4.89 -10.29
CA ASN A 7 -15.02 5.86 -9.22
C ASN A 7 -15.76 5.28 -8.02
N ILE A 8 -16.71 4.36 -8.27
CA ILE A 8 -17.45 3.70 -7.20
C ILE A 8 -16.51 2.79 -6.40
N LEU A 9 -15.60 2.10 -7.06
CA LEU A 9 -14.61 1.24 -6.40
C LEU A 9 -13.64 2.06 -5.55
N THR A 10 -13.13 3.19 -6.05
CA THR A 10 -12.25 4.09 -5.30
C THR A 10 -12.94 4.68 -4.07
N ILE A 11 -14.18 5.18 -4.22
CA ILE A 11 -14.97 5.70 -3.10
C ILE A 11 -15.30 4.57 -2.11
N GLY A 12 -15.67 3.38 -2.62
CA GLY A 12 -15.92 2.19 -1.80
C GLY A 12 -14.71 1.83 -0.94
N ARG A 13 -13.50 1.92 -1.49
CA ARG A 13 -12.25 1.67 -0.74
C ARG A 13 -12.06 2.67 0.40
N ILE A 14 -12.33 3.95 0.19
CA ILE A 14 -12.25 4.96 1.26
C ILE A 14 -13.29 4.66 2.34
N ILE A 15 -14.50 4.22 1.95
CA ILE A 15 -15.56 3.84 2.89
C ILE A 15 -15.20 2.57 3.68
N ILE A 16 -14.45 1.63 3.10
CA ILE A 16 -14.01 0.42 3.79
C ILE A 16 -13.07 0.75 4.96
N VAL A 17 -12.27 1.82 4.89
CA VAL A 17 -11.28 2.16 5.94
C VAL A 17 -11.87 2.28 7.34
N PRO A 18 -12.94 3.04 7.59
CA PRO A 18 -13.55 3.07 8.93
C PRO A 18 -14.05 1.70 9.42
N PHE A 19 -14.59 0.87 8.54
CA PHE A 19 -15.01 -0.49 8.90
C PHE A 19 -13.81 -1.39 9.20
N PHE A 20 -12.71 -1.23 8.48
CA PHE A 20 -11.45 -1.90 8.75
C PHE A 20 -10.90 -1.52 10.13
N VAL A 21 -10.93 -0.23 10.49
CA VAL A 21 -10.55 0.23 11.83
C VAL A 21 -11.46 -0.40 12.90
N LEU A 22 -12.78 -0.40 12.69
CA LEU A 22 -13.72 -0.99 13.63
C LEU A 22 -13.52 -2.51 13.80
N ALA A 23 -13.13 -3.22 12.74
CA ALA A 23 -12.84 -4.66 12.81
C ALA A 23 -11.70 -4.96 13.78
N PHE A 24 -10.71 -4.10 13.93
CA PHE A 24 -9.61 -4.24 14.88
C PHE A 24 -10.06 -4.20 16.36
N TYR A 25 -11.21 -3.63 16.64
CA TYR A 25 -11.77 -3.62 18.00
C TYR A 25 -12.67 -4.83 18.29
N LEU A 26 -12.90 -5.71 17.30
CA LEU A 26 -13.58 -6.98 17.53
C LEU A 26 -12.60 -7.99 18.12
N PRO A 27 -12.96 -8.70 19.20
CA PRO A 27 -12.03 -9.62 19.86
C PRO A 27 -11.82 -10.92 19.07
N GLY A 28 -10.58 -11.41 19.09
CA GLY A 28 -10.19 -12.75 18.67
C GLY A 28 -10.43 -13.03 17.17
N PHE A 29 -10.68 -14.28 16.83
CA PHE A 29 -10.79 -14.80 15.48
C PHE A 29 -11.63 -13.95 14.52
N TYR A 30 -12.77 -13.46 14.95
CA TYR A 30 -13.67 -12.66 14.09
C TYR A 30 -13.10 -11.28 13.78
N GLY A 31 -12.33 -10.69 14.69
CA GLY A 31 -11.63 -9.43 14.46
C GLY A 31 -10.55 -9.60 13.40
N ASP A 32 -9.63 -10.53 13.61
CA ASP A 32 -8.53 -10.84 12.69
C ASP A 32 -9.04 -11.17 11.29
N LEU A 33 -10.03 -12.08 11.21
CA LEU A 33 -10.60 -12.51 9.93
C LEU A 33 -11.29 -11.36 9.20
N THR A 34 -12.09 -10.54 9.92
CA THR A 34 -12.80 -9.42 9.31
C THR A 34 -11.81 -8.36 8.82
N ALA A 35 -10.80 -8.02 9.61
CA ALA A 35 -9.76 -7.08 9.23
C ALA A 35 -8.99 -7.60 8.00
N LEU A 36 -8.59 -8.85 7.99
CA LEU A 36 -7.90 -9.50 6.85
C LEU A 36 -8.76 -9.46 5.58
N ILE A 37 -10.03 -9.84 5.66
CA ILE A 37 -10.95 -9.83 4.51
C ILE A 37 -11.13 -8.42 3.97
N LEU A 38 -11.36 -7.43 4.83
CA LEU A 38 -11.54 -6.04 4.41
C LEU A 38 -10.28 -5.49 3.74
N PHE A 39 -9.09 -5.81 4.27
CA PHE A 39 -7.82 -5.45 3.65
C PHE A 39 -7.62 -6.10 2.28
N ILE A 40 -7.90 -7.42 2.16
CA ILE A 40 -7.79 -8.15 0.88
C ILE A 40 -8.78 -7.58 -0.14
N VAL A 41 -10.03 -7.35 0.25
CA VAL A 41 -11.05 -6.77 -0.64
C VAL A 41 -10.66 -5.38 -1.11
N ALA A 42 -10.18 -4.51 -0.21
CA ALA A 42 -9.72 -3.19 -0.57
C ALA A 42 -8.51 -3.23 -1.52
N SER A 43 -7.54 -4.10 -1.26
CA SER A 43 -6.34 -4.27 -2.10
C SER A 43 -6.67 -4.86 -3.47
N PHE A 44 -7.63 -5.81 -3.53
CA PHE A 44 -8.06 -6.43 -4.77
C PHE A 44 -8.90 -5.48 -5.63
N THR A 45 -9.76 -4.67 -5.01
CA THR A 45 -10.53 -3.65 -5.72
C THR A 45 -9.64 -2.59 -6.35
N ASP A 46 -8.51 -2.22 -5.71
CA ASP A 46 -7.49 -1.34 -6.28
C ASP A 46 -6.87 -1.91 -7.56
N PHE A 47 -6.53 -3.18 -7.53
CA PHE A 47 -5.99 -3.84 -8.71
C PHE A 47 -7.04 -3.90 -9.85
N LEU A 48 -8.31 -4.18 -9.51
CA LEU A 48 -9.39 -4.28 -10.48
C LEU A 48 -9.74 -2.93 -11.11
N ASP A 49 -9.85 -1.85 -10.33
CA ASP A 49 -10.22 -0.54 -10.88
C ASP A 49 -9.13 0.01 -11.81
N GLY A 50 -7.84 -0.14 -11.46
CA GLY A 50 -6.73 0.20 -12.33
C GLY A 50 -6.68 -0.63 -13.62
N MET A 51 -7.11 -1.90 -13.58
CA MET A 51 -7.23 -2.74 -14.78
C MET A 51 -8.42 -2.32 -15.63
N LEU A 52 -9.58 -2.12 -15.03
CA LEU A 52 -10.81 -1.73 -15.72
C LEU A 52 -10.71 -0.33 -16.33
N ALA A 53 -10.13 0.64 -15.62
CA ALA A 53 -9.90 1.99 -16.14
C ALA A 53 -9.06 1.97 -17.43
N ARG A 54 -8.00 1.17 -17.45
CA ARG A 54 -7.15 0.99 -18.64
C ARG A 54 -7.85 0.27 -19.78
N MET A 55 -8.65 -0.77 -19.48
CA MET A 55 -9.38 -1.54 -20.49
C MET A 55 -10.48 -0.73 -21.17
N PHE A 56 -11.18 0.10 -20.41
CA PHE A 56 -12.32 0.86 -20.93
C PHE A 56 -11.96 2.29 -21.36
N GLY A 57 -10.72 2.74 -21.11
CA GLY A 57 -10.28 4.10 -21.44
C GLY A 57 -11.09 5.18 -20.71
N VAL A 58 -11.58 4.88 -19.51
CA VAL A 58 -12.51 5.73 -18.76
C VAL A 58 -11.83 6.18 -17.47
N GLU A 59 -10.97 7.18 -17.61
CA GLU A 59 -10.41 7.88 -16.46
C GLU A 59 -11.31 9.08 -16.14
N SER A 60 -11.74 9.21 -14.88
CA SER A 60 -12.44 10.41 -14.44
C SER A 60 -11.47 11.28 -13.62
N LYS A 61 -11.65 12.60 -13.69
CA LYS A 61 -10.84 13.55 -12.89
C LYS A 61 -10.93 13.28 -11.39
N LEU A 62 -12.07 12.78 -10.92
CA LEU A 62 -12.26 12.42 -9.50
C LEU A 62 -11.50 11.14 -9.14
N GLY A 63 -11.53 10.11 -10.00
CA GLY A 63 -10.74 8.89 -9.83
C GLY A 63 -9.24 9.19 -9.84
N GLU A 64 -8.77 9.93 -10.84
CA GLU A 64 -7.37 10.35 -10.95
C GLU A 64 -6.84 11.05 -9.68
N LEU A 65 -7.71 11.82 -9.01
CA LEU A 65 -7.37 12.48 -7.73
C LEU A 65 -7.43 11.52 -6.54
N LEU A 66 -8.46 10.67 -6.46
CA LEU A 66 -8.74 9.86 -5.28
C LEU A 66 -7.96 8.52 -5.26
N ASP A 67 -7.64 7.94 -6.42
CA ASP A 67 -6.94 6.65 -6.50
C ASP A 67 -5.59 6.66 -5.74
N PRO A 68 -4.68 7.65 -5.95
CA PRO A 68 -3.43 7.69 -5.22
C PRO A 68 -3.59 7.88 -3.71
N ILE A 69 -4.72 8.44 -3.28
CA ILE A 69 -5.04 8.68 -1.87
C ILE A 69 -5.60 7.40 -1.25
N ALA A 70 -6.60 6.80 -1.89
CA ALA A 70 -7.28 5.59 -1.42
C ALA A 70 -6.32 4.41 -1.22
N ASP A 71 -5.42 4.19 -2.19
CA ASP A 71 -4.36 3.18 -2.14
C ASP A 71 -3.47 3.31 -0.91
N LYS A 72 -3.10 4.54 -0.54
CA LYS A 72 -2.20 4.76 0.60
C LYS A 72 -2.89 4.74 1.95
N ILE A 73 -4.13 5.19 2.02
CA ILE A 73 -4.87 5.24 3.27
C ILE A 73 -5.04 3.83 3.86
N ILE A 74 -5.39 2.82 3.07
CA ILE A 74 -5.61 1.46 3.58
C ILE A 74 -4.31 0.84 4.11
N VAL A 75 -3.19 1.02 3.40
CA VAL A 75 -1.87 0.54 3.83
C VAL A 75 -1.39 1.27 5.08
N ALA A 76 -1.53 2.60 5.10
CA ALA A 76 -1.15 3.40 6.26
C ALA A 76 -1.95 3.01 7.49
N THR A 77 -3.27 2.86 7.35
CA THR A 77 -4.16 2.44 8.43
C THR A 77 -3.77 1.04 8.94
N ALA A 78 -3.52 0.08 8.04
CA ALA A 78 -3.11 -1.26 8.42
C ALA A 78 -1.80 -1.26 9.23
N LEU A 79 -0.77 -0.57 8.77
CA LEU A 79 0.51 -0.48 9.48
C LEU A 79 0.37 0.21 10.84
N ILE A 80 -0.42 1.29 10.93
CA ILE A 80 -0.67 1.99 12.20
C ILE A 80 -1.39 1.07 13.20
N LEU A 81 -2.41 0.33 12.75
CA LEU A 81 -3.17 -0.58 13.60
C LEU A 81 -2.30 -1.75 14.07
N LEU A 82 -1.46 -2.33 13.20
CA LEU A 82 -0.52 -3.40 13.54
C LEU A 82 0.58 -2.93 14.50
N VAL A 83 0.94 -1.65 14.49
CA VAL A 83 1.82 -1.06 15.50
C VAL A 83 1.07 -0.82 16.81
N MET A 84 -0.18 -0.36 16.73
CA MET A 84 -1.02 -0.07 17.89
C MET A 84 -1.31 -1.33 18.73
N ASP A 85 -1.59 -2.47 18.08
CA ASP A 85 -1.89 -3.72 18.76
C ASP A 85 -0.64 -4.49 19.21
N GLY A 86 0.56 -4.04 18.81
CA GLY A 86 1.85 -4.63 19.17
C GLY A 86 2.25 -5.83 18.31
N THR A 87 1.57 -6.12 17.20
CA THR A 87 1.99 -7.12 16.20
C THR A 87 3.30 -6.68 15.55
N ILE A 88 3.41 -5.39 15.22
CA ILE A 88 4.67 -4.74 14.80
C ILE A 88 5.20 -3.95 16.00
N ARG A 89 6.32 -4.37 16.57
CA ARG A 89 6.88 -3.79 17.80
C ARG A 89 8.39 -3.60 17.74
N ASN A 90 8.91 -2.86 18.70
CA ASN A 90 10.36 -2.63 18.84
C ASN A 90 10.99 -2.10 17.54
N TYR A 91 12.04 -2.75 17.05
CA TYR A 91 12.76 -2.36 15.82
C TYR A 91 11.94 -2.54 14.53
N GLU A 92 10.91 -3.37 14.56
CA GLU A 92 10.04 -3.65 13.41
C GLU A 92 9.24 -2.41 13.00
N VAL A 93 8.95 -1.52 13.96
CA VAL A 93 8.30 -0.23 13.72
C VAL A 93 9.09 0.63 12.74
N ILE A 94 10.44 0.49 12.72
CA ILE A 94 11.29 1.21 11.77
C ILE A 94 10.95 0.83 10.34
N ALA A 95 10.69 -0.45 10.06
CA ALA A 95 10.30 -0.90 8.73
C ALA A 95 8.96 -0.28 8.29
N ALA A 96 7.98 -0.22 9.20
CA ALA A 96 6.69 0.42 8.93
C ALA A 96 6.85 1.93 8.63
N ILE A 97 7.67 2.64 9.41
CA ILE A 97 7.96 4.06 9.20
C ILE A 97 8.64 4.28 7.83
N ILE A 98 9.63 3.47 7.49
CA ILE A 98 10.32 3.53 6.19
C ILE A 98 9.32 3.39 5.04
N ILE A 99 8.44 2.39 5.12
CA ILE A 99 7.43 2.14 4.09
C ILE A 99 6.50 3.35 3.96
N LEU A 100 5.91 3.82 5.06
CA LEU A 100 4.96 4.93 5.04
C LEU A 100 5.59 6.23 4.55
N THR A 101 6.75 6.59 5.07
CA THR A 101 7.45 7.82 4.69
C THR A 101 7.76 7.83 3.19
N ARG A 102 8.27 6.71 2.68
CA ARG A 102 8.59 6.59 1.26
C ARG A 102 7.34 6.60 0.38
N GLU A 103 6.25 5.93 0.79
CA GLU A 103 4.99 5.94 0.03
C GLU A 103 4.47 7.37 -0.17
N ILE A 104 4.52 8.18 0.89
CA ILE A 104 4.09 9.58 0.84
C ILE A 104 5.04 10.40 -0.05
N LEU A 105 6.36 10.30 0.19
CA LEU A 105 7.36 11.08 -0.54
C LEU A 105 7.32 10.79 -2.05
N ILE A 106 7.36 9.52 -2.43
CA ILE A 106 7.39 9.17 -3.86
C ILE A 106 6.05 9.44 -4.54
N SER A 107 4.94 9.36 -3.81
CA SER A 107 3.64 9.77 -4.36
C SER A 107 3.62 11.26 -4.67
N GLY A 108 4.04 12.09 -3.72
CA GLY A 108 4.11 13.54 -3.91
C GLY A 108 5.05 13.92 -5.06
N LEU A 109 6.23 13.27 -5.13
CA LEU A 109 7.19 13.49 -6.21
C LEU A 109 6.60 13.11 -7.58
N ARG A 110 5.94 11.96 -7.67
CA ARG A 110 5.31 11.51 -8.93
C ARG A 110 4.19 12.45 -9.38
N GLU A 111 3.38 12.94 -8.44
CA GLU A 111 2.33 13.90 -8.75
C GLU A 111 2.90 15.25 -9.21
N PHE A 112 3.96 15.73 -8.55
CA PHE A 112 4.67 16.94 -8.95
C PHE A 112 5.23 16.82 -10.39
N LEU A 113 5.94 15.72 -10.68
CA LEU A 113 6.51 15.48 -12.00
C LEU A 113 5.44 15.28 -13.09
N ALA A 114 4.30 14.67 -12.73
CA ALA A 114 3.18 14.50 -13.67
C ALA A 114 2.58 15.84 -14.12
N LYS A 115 2.55 16.86 -13.26
CA LYS A 115 2.15 18.23 -13.63
C LYS A 115 3.09 18.82 -14.68
N GLY A 116 4.39 18.52 -14.63
CA GLY A 116 5.40 18.82 -15.65
C GLY A 116 5.36 17.90 -16.88
N LYS A 117 4.33 17.04 -17.02
CA LYS A 117 4.20 16.03 -18.10
C LYS A 117 5.31 14.96 -18.13
N ILE A 118 6.01 14.77 -17.03
CA ILE A 118 7.10 13.81 -16.90
C ILE A 118 6.55 12.53 -16.32
N LYS A 119 6.66 11.44 -17.07
CA LYS A 119 6.27 10.11 -16.63
C LYS A 119 7.52 9.30 -16.25
N LEU A 120 7.69 9.03 -14.98
CA LEU A 120 8.71 8.09 -14.50
C LEU A 120 8.20 6.65 -14.68
N PRO A 121 8.92 5.79 -15.39
CA PRO A 121 8.51 4.39 -15.59
C PRO A 121 8.56 3.62 -14.26
N VAL A 122 7.58 2.76 -14.03
CA VAL A 122 7.54 1.88 -12.86
C VAL A 122 8.46 0.68 -13.09
N SER A 123 9.48 0.51 -12.27
CA SER A 123 10.39 -0.64 -12.36
C SER A 123 9.72 -1.94 -11.87
N ASN A 124 10.22 -3.10 -12.34
CA ASN A 124 9.72 -4.40 -11.86
C ASN A 124 9.98 -4.59 -10.35
N LEU A 125 11.08 -4.03 -9.82
CA LEU A 125 11.35 -4.02 -8.38
C LEU A 125 10.32 -3.22 -7.60
N ALA A 126 9.80 -2.12 -8.16
CA ALA A 126 8.73 -1.35 -7.53
C ALA A 126 7.39 -2.13 -7.49
N LYS A 127 7.13 -3.00 -8.46
CA LYS A 127 5.97 -3.91 -8.41
C LYS A 127 6.18 -5.01 -7.37
N LEU A 128 7.36 -5.63 -7.36
CA LEU A 128 7.70 -6.69 -6.40
C LEU A 128 7.57 -6.18 -4.95
N LYS A 129 8.12 -4.99 -4.64
CA LYS A 129 8.01 -4.42 -3.29
C LYS A 129 6.56 -4.28 -2.84
N THR A 130 5.65 -3.87 -3.74
CA THR A 130 4.23 -3.70 -3.42
C THR A 130 3.58 -5.04 -3.11
N VAL A 131 3.87 -6.08 -3.90
CA VAL A 131 3.36 -7.43 -3.64
C VAL A 131 3.87 -7.95 -2.29
N LEU A 132 5.17 -7.83 -2.00
CA LEU A 132 5.74 -8.26 -0.72
C LEU A 132 5.12 -7.51 0.46
N GLN A 133 4.90 -6.22 0.33
CA GLN A 133 4.25 -5.38 1.33
C GLN A 133 2.81 -5.83 1.60
N MET A 134 2.02 -6.06 0.55
CA MET A 134 0.62 -6.50 0.69
C MET A 134 0.53 -7.90 1.33
N VAL A 135 1.39 -8.83 0.91
CA VAL A 135 1.45 -10.18 1.51
C VAL A 135 1.90 -10.12 2.98
N SER A 136 2.92 -9.31 3.29
CA SER A 136 3.37 -9.07 4.66
C SER A 136 2.24 -8.59 5.55
N ILE A 137 1.54 -7.52 5.15
CA ILE A 137 0.43 -6.95 5.91
C ILE A 137 -0.70 -7.97 6.08
N ALA A 138 -1.06 -8.72 5.03
CA ALA A 138 -2.10 -9.74 5.12
C ALA A 138 -1.74 -10.86 6.11
N LEU A 139 -0.47 -11.32 6.13
CA LEU A 139 0.01 -12.30 7.10
C LEU A 139 -0.03 -11.74 8.53
N LEU A 140 0.37 -10.49 8.74
CA LEU A 140 0.33 -9.86 10.06
C LEU A 140 -1.11 -9.64 10.54
N LEU A 141 -2.03 -9.29 9.66
CA LEU A 141 -3.47 -9.15 9.95
C LEU A 141 -4.16 -10.49 10.25
N SER A 142 -3.60 -11.62 9.81
CA SER A 142 -4.18 -12.94 10.06
C SER A 142 -4.10 -13.37 11.54
N GLY A 143 -3.29 -12.68 12.36
CA GLY A 143 -3.20 -12.85 13.80
C GLY A 143 -2.92 -14.29 14.23
N ASP A 144 -3.50 -14.68 15.36
CA ASP A 144 -3.36 -16.04 15.90
C ASP A 144 -3.91 -17.13 14.99
N THR A 145 -4.88 -16.80 14.16
CA THR A 145 -5.46 -17.75 13.20
C THR A 145 -4.45 -18.08 12.11
N GLY A 146 -3.78 -17.09 11.55
CA GLY A 146 -2.71 -17.27 10.59
C GLY A 146 -1.56 -18.08 11.18
N ASN A 147 -1.18 -17.80 12.41
CA ASN A 147 -0.13 -18.53 13.14
C ASN A 147 -0.45 -20.02 13.33
N LYS A 148 -1.74 -20.38 13.51
CA LYS A 148 -2.18 -21.78 13.62
C LYS A 148 -2.24 -22.52 12.29
N ILE A 149 -2.47 -21.81 11.21
CA ILE A 149 -2.56 -22.38 9.85
C ILE A 149 -1.16 -22.54 9.23
N ILE A 150 -0.31 -21.53 9.45
CA ILE A 150 1.07 -21.51 8.96
C ILE A 150 1.98 -21.73 10.17
N ASP A 151 2.19 -23.00 10.49
CA ASP A 151 3.06 -23.44 11.58
C ASP A 151 4.11 -24.41 11.02
N PHE A 152 5.24 -23.87 10.58
CA PHE A 152 6.38 -24.64 10.10
C PHE A 152 7.52 -24.57 11.11
N GLU A 153 7.60 -25.55 12.02
CA GLU A 153 8.65 -25.73 13.03
C GLU A 153 8.99 -24.43 13.80
N ASP A 154 9.77 -23.52 13.17
CA ASP A 154 10.19 -22.24 13.77
C ASP A 154 9.54 -21.00 13.11
N TYR A 155 8.70 -21.17 12.08
CA TYR A 155 8.14 -20.07 11.29
C TYR A 155 6.61 -20.10 11.31
N ASN A 156 6.02 -19.10 11.93
CA ASN A 156 4.59 -18.85 11.88
C ASN A 156 4.26 -17.66 10.94
N ALA A 157 2.97 -17.40 10.72
CA ALA A 157 2.52 -16.33 9.86
C ALA A 157 3.08 -14.96 10.25
N GLN A 158 3.18 -14.68 11.56
CA GLN A 158 3.73 -13.42 12.08
C GLN A 158 5.22 -13.29 11.75
N THR A 159 6.02 -14.32 11.99
CA THR A 159 7.46 -14.31 11.70
C THR A 159 7.71 -14.09 10.22
N ILE A 160 6.99 -14.82 9.35
CA ILE A 160 7.09 -14.65 7.89
C ILE A 160 6.65 -13.23 7.49
N GLY A 161 5.54 -12.73 8.06
CA GLY A 161 5.04 -11.39 7.85
C GLY A 161 6.08 -10.31 8.17
N ILE A 162 6.76 -10.41 9.30
CA ILE A 162 7.83 -9.48 9.70
C ILE A 162 9.05 -9.55 8.76
N ILE A 163 9.47 -10.76 8.35
CA ILE A 163 10.56 -10.91 7.37
C ILE A 163 10.20 -10.21 6.06
N LEU A 164 8.99 -10.43 5.55
CA LEU A 164 8.51 -9.78 4.34
C LEU A 164 8.36 -8.26 4.49
N LEU A 165 8.01 -7.77 5.68
CA LEU A 165 7.95 -6.35 5.99
C LEU A 165 9.33 -5.70 5.83
N TRP A 166 10.36 -6.29 6.40
CA TRP A 166 11.74 -5.82 6.27
C TRP A 166 12.26 -5.90 4.83
N LEU A 167 11.96 -6.98 4.11
CA LEU A 167 12.31 -7.10 2.70
C LEU A 167 11.64 -6.02 1.86
N SER A 168 10.35 -5.76 2.10
CA SER A 168 9.63 -4.70 1.41
C SER A 168 10.16 -3.31 1.78
N ALA A 169 10.57 -3.07 3.04
CA ALA A 169 11.18 -1.82 3.47
C ALA A 169 12.54 -1.60 2.77
N ALA A 170 13.39 -2.62 2.69
CA ALA A 170 14.67 -2.55 1.99
C ALA A 170 14.50 -2.24 0.49
N LEU A 171 13.60 -2.95 -0.20
CA LEU A 171 13.27 -2.68 -1.59
C LEU A 171 12.65 -1.29 -1.79
N THR A 172 11.88 -0.85 -0.81
CA THR A 172 11.24 0.46 -0.79
C THR A 172 12.27 1.58 -0.72
N LEU A 173 13.30 1.46 0.11
CA LEU A 173 14.42 2.40 0.16
C LEU A 173 15.21 2.42 -1.15
N PHE A 174 15.59 1.24 -1.65
CA PHE A 174 16.34 1.12 -2.89
C PHE A 174 15.61 1.77 -4.08
N THR A 175 14.36 1.40 -4.29
CA THR A 175 13.55 1.96 -5.38
C THR A 175 13.23 3.44 -5.15
N GLY A 176 13.05 3.86 -3.90
CA GLY A 176 12.81 5.26 -3.52
C GLY A 176 13.98 6.16 -3.87
N TYR A 177 15.21 5.73 -3.56
CA TYR A 177 16.42 6.47 -3.90
C TYR A 177 16.55 6.69 -5.43
N ASP A 178 16.32 5.66 -6.24
CA ASP A 178 16.36 5.78 -7.70
C ASP A 178 15.32 6.78 -8.24
N TYR A 179 14.11 6.76 -7.68
CA TYR A 179 13.06 7.73 -8.06
C TYR A 179 13.41 9.15 -7.64
N MET A 180 13.91 9.35 -6.40
CA MET A 180 14.30 10.67 -5.91
C MET A 180 15.41 11.27 -6.75
N ARG A 181 16.46 10.49 -7.05
CA ARG A 181 17.57 10.94 -7.89
C ARG A 181 17.09 11.42 -9.25
N LYS A 182 16.31 10.59 -9.97
CA LYS A 182 15.76 10.93 -11.29
C LYS A 182 14.84 12.15 -11.24
N GLY A 183 14.04 12.27 -10.17
CA GLY A 183 13.13 13.40 -9.98
C GLY A 183 13.86 14.71 -9.75
N ILE A 184 14.90 14.71 -8.90
CA ILE A 184 15.72 15.88 -8.62
C ILE A 184 16.52 16.32 -9.85
N ASP A 185 17.20 15.37 -10.53
CA ASP A 185 17.98 15.66 -11.75
C ASP A 185 17.10 16.36 -12.79
N HIS A 186 15.84 15.99 -12.87
CA HIS A 186 14.91 16.58 -13.82
C HIS A 186 14.42 17.97 -13.38
N ALA A 187 14.05 18.14 -12.11
CA ALA A 187 13.65 19.45 -11.58
C ALA A 187 14.77 20.48 -11.74
N MET A 188 16.02 20.11 -11.46
CA MET A 188 17.19 21.00 -11.65
C MET A 188 17.48 21.31 -13.13
N SER A 189 17.11 20.42 -14.05
CA SER A 189 17.29 20.65 -15.50
C SER A 189 16.27 21.62 -16.09
N GLU A 190 15.12 21.80 -15.47
CA GLU A 190 14.11 22.80 -15.85
C GLU A 190 14.49 24.20 -15.33
N ASP A 191 14.93 24.33 -14.09
CA ASP A 191 15.38 25.60 -13.51
C ASP A 191 16.56 26.25 -14.29
N ASN A 192 17.36 25.46 -15.01
CA ASN A 192 18.46 25.95 -15.83
C ASN A 192 18.04 26.36 -17.26
N LYS A 193 16.75 26.27 -17.62
CA LYS A 193 16.25 26.63 -18.96
C LYS A 193 15.48 27.97 -19.00
N ASP A 194 15.17 28.52 -17.82
CA ASP A 194 14.62 29.87 -17.61
C ASP A 194 15.75 30.87 -17.29
#